data_2d31614d565f6030e681fc05df42447f
#
_entry.id   2d31614d565f6030e681fc05df42447f
#
_cell.length_a   1.000
_cell.length_b   1.000
_cell.length_c   1.000
_cell.angle_alpha   90.00
_cell.angle_beta   90.00
_cell.angle_gamma   90.00
#
_symmetry.space_group_name_H-M   'P 1'
#
loop_
_entity.id
_entity.type
_entity.pdbx_description
1 polymer ?
#
loop_
_entity_poly.entity_id
_entity_poly.type
_entity_poly.pdbx_seq_one_letter_code
_entity_poly.pdbx_strand_id
1 'polypeptide(L)'
;MKITKVEPLLVDRFCLVRIETDAGITGIGESGAWGQLEASAAAIIKYAEYLVGKDPRPIEHHWNVMLRANHFTGSAITGAVSAIDIALWDIKGKFHNVPVYELLGGKMRHKARIYGHVKGRTIDSLLSEARRLK
;
A
#
# COMPACT_ATOMS: atom_id res chain seq x y z
N MET A 1 15.43 -8.93 -12.75
CA MET A 1 15.11 -8.49 -11.39
C MET A 1 14.14 -9.48 -10.78
N LYS A 2 14.40 -9.90 -9.55
CA LYS A 2 13.55 -10.86 -8.82
C LYS A 2 13.24 -10.32 -7.43
N ILE A 3 12.05 -10.61 -6.93
CA ILE A 3 11.66 -10.33 -5.54
C ILE A 3 12.45 -11.26 -4.63
N THR A 4 13.14 -10.71 -3.64
CA THR A 4 13.93 -11.47 -2.65
C THR A 4 13.22 -11.57 -1.32
N LYS A 5 12.39 -10.56 -0.96
CA LYS A 5 11.66 -10.53 0.31
C LYS A 5 10.33 -9.79 0.15
N VAL A 6 9.30 -10.28 0.83
CA VAL A 6 8.01 -9.59 1.02
C VAL A 6 7.70 -9.65 2.51
N GLU A 7 7.57 -8.50 3.16
CA GLU A 7 7.44 -8.39 4.61
C GLU A 7 6.34 -7.39 5.00
N PRO A 8 5.32 -7.82 5.76
CA PRO A 8 4.38 -6.88 6.37
C PRO A 8 5.03 -6.17 7.55
N LEU A 9 4.75 -4.89 7.70
CA LEU A 9 5.22 -4.05 8.80
C LEU A 9 4.00 -3.41 9.48
N LEU A 10 3.71 -3.84 10.70
CA LEU A 10 2.65 -3.25 11.53
C LEU A 10 3.23 -2.06 12.30
N VAL A 11 2.75 -0.86 12.01
CA VAL A 11 3.20 0.40 12.61
C VAL A 11 1.97 1.18 13.07
N ASP A 12 1.73 1.22 14.37
CA ASP A 12 0.55 1.84 14.97
C ASP A 12 -0.74 1.30 14.31
N ARG A 13 -1.49 2.14 13.62
CA ARG A 13 -2.74 1.81 12.91
C ARG A 13 -2.54 1.51 11.42
N PHE A 14 -1.32 1.28 10.98
CA PHE A 14 -0.98 1.03 9.59
C PHE A 14 -0.41 -0.37 9.40
N CYS A 15 -0.79 -1.02 8.32
CA CYS A 15 -0.17 -2.24 7.83
C CYS A 15 0.52 -1.91 6.50
N LEU A 16 1.84 -1.76 6.55
CA LEU A 16 2.65 -1.55 5.35
C LEU A 16 3.16 -2.90 4.84
N VAL A 17 3.52 -2.95 3.56
CA VAL A 17 4.32 -4.02 2.98
C VAL A 17 5.61 -3.46 2.41
N ARG A 18 6.72 -4.13 2.71
CA ARG A 18 8.02 -3.88 2.09
C ARG A 18 8.37 -5.04 1.16
N ILE A 19 8.68 -4.73 -0.09
CA ILE A 19 9.12 -5.70 -1.10
C ILE A 19 10.53 -5.34 -1.53
N GLU A 20 11.46 -6.26 -1.35
CA GLU A 20 12.87 -6.11 -1.74
C GLU A 20 13.17 -6.92 -3.00
N THR A 21 14.12 -6.46 -3.81
CA THR A 21 14.56 -7.13 -5.04
C THR A 21 16.06 -7.36 -5.05
N ASP A 22 16.52 -8.33 -5.86
CA ASP A 22 17.94 -8.62 -6.12
C ASP A 22 18.68 -7.47 -6.83
N ALA A 23 17.95 -6.50 -7.37
CA ALA A 23 18.50 -5.27 -7.97
C ALA A 23 18.70 -4.14 -6.94
N GLY A 24 18.47 -4.38 -5.65
CA GLY A 24 18.58 -3.35 -4.59
C GLY A 24 17.43 -2.35 -4.59
N ILE A 25 16.40 -2.55 -5.40
CA ILE A 25 15.21 -1.70 -5.43
C ILE A 25 14.19 -2.23 -4.41
N THR A 26 13.71 -1.33 -3.56
CA THR A 26 12.67 -1.64 -2.55
C THR A 26 11.41 -0.86 -2.85
N GLY A 27 10.25 -1.53 -2.79
CA GLY A 27 8.93 -0.92 -2.88
C GLY A 27 8.17 -0.97 -1.56
N ILE A 28 7.35 0.05 -1.33
CA ILE A 28 6.48 0.16 -0.15
C ILE A 28 5.04 0.35 -0.61
N GLY A 29 4.12 -0.35 0.05
CA GLY A 29 2.68 -0.16 -0.11
C GLY A 29 1.97 -0.21 1.24
N GLU A 30 0.71 0.20 1.28
CA GLU A 30 -0.11 0.22 2.50
C GLU A 30 -1.44 -0.50 2.26
N SER A 31 -1.84 -1.32 3.23
CA SER A 31 -3.18 -1.92 3.29
C SER A 31 -4.14 -0.96 3.99
N GLY A 32 -5.22 -0.58 3.29
CA GLY A 32 -6.28 0.25 3.84
C GLY A 32 -7.34 -0.50 4.67
N ALA A 33 -7.10 -1.74 5.06
CA ALA A 33 -8.05 -2.58 5.82
C ALA A 33 -8.03 -2.21 7.32
N TRP A 34 -8.51 -1.03 7.65
CA TRP A 34 -8.55 -0.51 9.03
C TRP A 34 -9.31 -1.45 9.97
N GLY A 35 -8.72 -1.69 11.15
CA GLY A 35 -9.27 -2.61 12.14
C GLY A 35 -9.03 -4.11 11.85
N GLN A 36 -8.35 -4.43 10.74
CA GLN A 36 -8.03 -5.81 10.33
C GLN A 36 -6.57 -5.92 9.87
N LEU A 37 -5.66 -5.22 10.55
CA LEU A 37 -4.26 -5.10 10.14
C LEU A 37 -3.54 -6.45 10.17
N GLU A 38 -3.75 -7.23 11.24
CA GLU A 38 -3.14 -8.55 11.43
C GLU A 38 -3.64 -9.55 10.38
N ALA A 39 -4.92 -9.48 10.01
CA ALA A 39 -5.48 -10.31 8.96
C ALA A 39 -4.88 -9.96 7.58
N SER A 40 -4.70 -8.67 7.29
CA SER A 40 -4.00 -8.23 6.07
C SER A 40 -2.52 -8.65 6.09
N ALA A 41 -1.84 -8.53 7.23
CA ALA A 41 -0.45 -8.96 7.38
C ALA A 41 -0.30 -10.47 7.14
N ALA A 42 -1.20 -11.29 7.69
CA ALA A 42 -1.22 -12.74 7.46
C ALA A 42 -1.43 -13.07 5.97
N ALA A 43 -2.33 -12.35 5.28
CA ALA A 43 -2.53 -12.51 3.85
C ALA A 43 -1.28 -12.11 3.04
N ILE A 44 -0.58 -11.02 3.41
CA ILE A 44 0.69 -10.62 2.77
C ILE A 44 1.74 -11.71 2.91
N ILE A 45 1.88 -12.31 4.11
CA ILE A 45 2.81 -13.43 4.35
C ILE A 45 2.47 -14.62 3.43
N LYS A 46 1.19 -14.93 3.28
CA LYS A 46 0.76 -16.00 2.39
C LYS A 46 1.09 -15.72 0.92
N TYR A 47 0.90 -14.49 0.46
CA TYR A 47 1.27 -14.09 -0.89
C TYR A 47 2.79 -14.02 -1.11
N ALA A 48 3.59 -13.80 -0.06
CA ALA A 48 5.05 -13.86 -0.15
C ALA A 48 5.55 -15.21 -0.67
N GLU A 49 4.89 -16.33 -0.30
CA GLU A 49 5.22 -17.68 -0.79
C GLU A 49 5.13 -17.78 -2.33
N TYR A 50 4.19 -17.07 -2.93
CA TYR A 50 4.03 -16.99 -4.38
C TYR A 50 5.01 -15.99 -5.03
N LEU A 51 5.21 -14.82 -4.40
CA LEU A 51 5.92 -13.68 -5.01
C LEU A 51 7.44 -13.80 -4.98
N VAL A 52 8.01 -14.40 -3.91
CA VAL A 52 9.46 -14.53 -3.79
C VAL A 52 10.03 -15.35 -4.96
N GLY A 53 11.08 -14.83 -5.57
CA GLY A 53 11.70 -15.39 -6.77
C GLY A 53 11.06 -14.97 -8.11
N LYS A 54 9.89 -14.29 -8.08
CA LYS A 54 9.23 -13.77 -9.30
C LYS A 54 9.78 -12.42 -9.72
N ASP A 55 9.58 -12.10 -10.98
CA ASP A 55 9.82 -10.76 -11.51
C ASP A 55 8.71 -9.82 -11.03
N PRO A 56 9.02 -8.67 -10.37
CA PRO A 56 7.98 -7.75 -9.88
C PRO A 56 7.26 -6.96 -10.99
N ARG A 57 7.78 -6.94 -12.22
CA ARG A 57 7.30 -6.06 -13.30
C ARG A 57 5.94 -6.42 -13.90
N PRO A 58 5.50 -7.68 -14.00
CA PRO A 58 4.16 -8.03 -14.48
C PRO A 58 3.08 -7.80 -13.40
N ILE A 59 2.85 -6.53 -13.01
CA ILE A 59 2.00 -6.13 -11.88
C ILE A 59 0.58 -6.67 -12.03
N GLU A 60 -0.05 -6.43 -13.18
CA GLU A 60 -1.41 -6.91 -13.48
C GLU A 60 -1.54 -8.44 -13.39
N HIS A 61 -0.51 -9.16 -13.81
CA HIS A 61 -0.48 -10.62 -13.68
C HIS A 61 -0.48 -11.03 -12.20
N HIS A 62 0.39 -10.42 -11.38
CA HIS A 62 0.45 -10.71 -9.95
C HIS A 62 -0.86 -10.35 -9.24
N TRP A 63 -1.44 -9.20 -9.55
CA TRP A 63 -2.73 -8.78 -9.02
C TRP A 63 -3.82 -9.83 -9.32
N ASN A 64 -3.93 -10.24 -10.59
CA ASN A 64 -4.90 -11.26 -11.01
C ASN A 64 -4.70 -12.60 -10.32
N VAL A 65 -3.45 -13.08 -10.20
CA VAL A 65 -3.13 -14.35 -9.53
C VAL A 65 -3.52 -14.28 -8.07
N MET A 66 -3.11 -13.23 -7.35
CA MET A 66 -3.41 -13.08 -5.92
C MET A 66 -4.92 -12.95 -5.65
N LEU A 67 -5.63 -12.18 -6.48
CA LEU A 67 -7.08 -12.00 -6.29
C LEU A 67 -7.86 -13.28 -6.56
N ARG A 68 -7.50 -14.03 -7.63
CA ARG A 68 -8.17 -15.26 -8.04
C ARG A 68 -7.77 -16.50 -7.26
N ALA A 69 -6.68 -16.44 -6.48
CA ALA A 69 -6.26 -17.52 -5.58
C ALA A 69 -7.26 -17.80 -4.45
N ASN A 70 -8.20 -16.89 -4.21
CA ASN A 70 -9.18 -16.98 -3.14
C ASN A 70 -10.61 -17.08 -3.71
N HIS A 71 -11.37 -18.08 -3.24
CA HIS A 71 -12.80 -18.19 -3.55
C HIS A 71 -13.62 -17.08 -2.87
N PHE A 72 -13.20 -16.68 -1.68
CA PHE A 72 -13.83 -15.61 -0.90
C PHE A 72 -12.81 -14.51 -0.67
N THR A 73 -13.20 -13.30 -1.01
CA THR A 73 -12.45 -12.07 -0.74
C THR A 73 -13.14 -11.26 0.34
N GLY A 74 -12.46 -10.30 0.87
CA GLY A 74 -12.97 -9.35 1.87
C GLY A 74 -11.92 -8.28 2.08
N SER A 75 -12.20 -7.28 2.92
CA SER A 75 -11.34 -6.12 3.11
C SER A 75 -9.89 -6.48 3.47
N ALA A 76 -9.68 -7.51 4.29
CA ALA A 76 -8.34 -7.94 4.67
C ALA A 76 -7.53 -8.50 3.48
N ILE A 77 -8.17 -9.37 2.67
CA ILE A 77 -7.54 -9.97 1.49
C ILE A 77 -7.29 -8.92 0.40
N THR A 78 -8.32 -8.14 0.05
CA THR A 78 -8.18 -7.10 -0.97
C THR A 78 -7.24 -5.97 -0.52
N GLY A 79 -7.20 -5.65 0.78
CA GLY A 79 -6.23 -4.73 1.35
C GLY A 79 -4.79 -5.23 1.21
N ALA A 80 -4.53 -6.52 1.45
CA ALA A 80 -3.23 -7.13 1.25
C ALA A 80 -2.80 -7.11 -0.23
N VAL A 81 -3.71 -7.49 -1.14
CA VAL A 81 -3.45 -7.43 -2.60
C VAL A 81 -3.14 -6.00 -3.03
N SER A 82 -3.93 -5.02 -2.58
CA SER A 82 -3.70 -3.60 -2.87
C SER A 82 -2.36 -3.09 -2.35
N ALA A 83 -1.97 -3.46 -1.12
CA ALA A 83 -0.67 -3.08 -0.57
C ALA A 83 0.50 -3.61 -1.41
N ILE A 84 0.44 -4.88 -1.82
CA ILE A 84 1.45 -5.49 -2.68
C ILE A 84 1.47 -4.81 -4.06
N ASP A 85 0.31 -4.55 -4.65
CA ASP A 85 0.19 -3.87 -5.94
C ASP A 85 0.86 -2.48 -5.90
N ILE A 86 0.56 -1.68 -4.88
CA ILE A 86 1.18 -0.36 -4.67
C ILE A 86 2.71 -0.49 -4.56
N ALA A 87 3.21 -1.47 -3.81
CA ALA A 87 4.65 -1.70 -3.66
C ALA A 87 5.31 -2.11 -4.99
N LEU A 88 4.63 -2.91 -5.81
CA LEU A 88 5.12 -3.28 -7.14
C LEU A 88 5.15 -2.06 -8.10
N TRP A 89 4.15 -1.18 -8.04
CA TRP A 89 4.17 0.09 -8.77
C TRP A 89 5.29 1.01 -8.30
N ASP A 90 5.58 1.07 -7.00
CA ASP A 90 6.71 1.83 -6.44
C ASP A 90 8.05 1.29 -6.96
N ILE A 91 8.23 -0.05 -6.99
CA ILE A 91 9.40 -0.69 -7.61
C ILE A 91 9.51 -0.31 -9.09
N LYS A 92 8.40 -0.36 -9.84
CA LYS A 92 8.39 -0.04 -11.27
C LYS A 92 8.77 1.43 -11.53
N GLY A 93 8.23 2.35 -10.73
CA GLY A 93 8.60 3.77 -10.82
C GLY A 93 10.10 3.98 -10.57
N LYS A 94 10.64 3.39 -9.51
CA LYS A 94 12.06 3.44 -9.15
C LYS A 94 12.94 2.79 -10.23
N PHE A 95 12.53 1.66 -10.78
CA PHE A 95 13.24 0.97 -11.86
C PHE A 95 13.37 1.83 -13.12
N HIS A 96 12.32 2.58 -13.48
CA HIS A 96 12.33 3.51 -14.62
C HIS A 96 12.85 4.92 -14.26
N ASN A 97 13.17 5.16 -12.98
CA ASN A 97 13.57 6.48 -12.45
C ASN A 97 12.53 7.58 -12.74
N VAL A 98 11.26 7.24 -12.61
CA VAL A 98 10.13 8.17 -12.74
C VAL A 98 9.16 8.01 -11.58
N PRO A 99 8.45 9.07 -11.16
CA PRO A 99 7.40 8.93 -10.17
C PRO A 99 6.22 8.13 -10.74
N VAL A 100 5.51 7.40 -9.87
CA VAL A 100 4.43 6.50 -10.27
C VAL A 100 3.33 7.22 -11.09
N TYR A 101 3.03 8.48 -10.78
CA TYR A 101 2.01 9.22 -11.53
C TYR A 101 2.34 9.38 -13.03
N GLU A 102 3.63 9.39 -13.42
CA GLU A 102 4.02 9.40 -14.84
C GLU A 102 3.66 8.09 -15.54
N LEU A 103 3.71 6.96 -14.82
CA LEU A 103 3.29 5.66 -15.34
C LEU A 103 1.76 5.53 -15.43
N LEU A 104 1.03 6.36 -14.70
CA LEU A 104 -0.44 6.35 -14.63
C LEU A 104 -1.13 7.43 -15.49
N GLY A 105 -0.38 8.09 -16.38
CA GLY A 105 -0.95 9.10 -17.31
C GLY A 105 -0.54 10.54 -17.04
N GLY A 106 0.40 10.76 -16.10
CA GLY A 106 0.98 12.05 -15.85
C GLY A 106 0.33 12.84 -14.71
N LYS A 107 0.91 14.01 -14.43
CA LYS A 107 0.56 14.84 -13.29
C LYS A 107 -0.68 15.69 -13.56
N MET A 108 -1.77 15.40 -12.89
CA MET A 108 -3.02 16.15 -13.02
C MET A 108 -3.04 17.47 -12.22
N ARG A 109 -2.34 17.54 -11.07
CA ARG A 109 -2.33 18.70 -10.17
C ARG A 109 -1.00 18.82 -9.42
N HIS A 110 -0.65 20.04 -9.01
CA HIS A 110 0.58 20.31 -8.26
C HIS A 110 0.40 20.24 -6.73
N LYS A 111 -0.85 20.32 -6.26
CA LYS A 111 -1.20 20.27 -4.83
C LYS A 111 -2.42 19.38 -4.64
N ALA A 112 -2.42 18.57 -3.60
CA ALA A 112 -3.60 17.84 -3.14
C ALA A 112 -4.35 18.71 -2.12
N ARG A 113 -5.68 18.85 -2.31
CA ARG A 113 -6.54 19.43 -1.27
C ARG A 113 -6.69 18.41 -0.15
N ILE A 114 -6.35 18.80 1.06
CA ILE A 114 -6.48 17.98 2.25
C ILE A 114 -7.62 18.47 3.13
N TYR A 115 -8.10 17.65 4.02
CA TYR A 115 -9.01 18.01 5.11
C TYR A 115 -8.46 17.48 6.43
N GLY A 116 -8.82 18.14 7.52
CA GLY A 116 -8.48 17.72 8.87
C GLY A 116 -9.71 17.28 9.64
N HIS A 117 -9.54 16.30 10.53
CA HIS A 117 -10.58 15.91 11.48
C HIS A 117 -10.47 16.75 12.75
N VAL A 118 -11.52 17.51 13.04
CA VAL A 118 -11.64 18.24 14.30
C VAL A 118 -11.96 17.24 15.42
N LYS A 119 -11.17 17.25 16.50
CA LYS A 119 -11.37 16.40 17.67
C LYS A 119 -11.46 17.27 18.94
N GLY A 120 -12.42 16.97 19.78
CA GLY A 120 -12.58 17.66 21.08
C GLY A 120 -13.67 17.00 21.91
N ARG A 121 -13.56 17.09 23.24
CA ARG A 121 -14.56 16.58 24.19
C ARG A 121 -15.59 17.62 24.59
N THR A 122 -15.34 18.90 24.33
CA THR A 122 -16.22 20.04 24.61
C THR A 122 -16.38 20.90 23.37
N ILE A 123 -17.42 21.73 23.31
CA ILE A 123 -17.64 22.67 22.19
C ILE A 123 -16.45 23.61 22.03
N ASP A 124 -15.92 24.15 23.15
CA ASP A 124 -14.76 25.05 23.08
C ASP A 124 -13.52 24.39 22.54
N SER A 125 -13.23 23.14 22.91
CA SER A 125 -12.10 22.39 22.40
C SER A 125 -12.28 22.06 20.91
N LEU A 126 -13.49 21.76 20.44
CA LEU A 126 -13.79 21.57 19.02
C LEU A 126 -13.59 22.86 18.22
N LEU A 127 -14.08 23.99 18.73
CA LEU A 127 -13.91 25.30 18.07
C LEU A 127 -12.45 25.73 18.01
N SER A 128 -11.70 25.50 19.09
CA SER A 128 -10.26 25.78 19.14
C SER A 128 -9.50 24.95 18.08
N GLU A 129 -9.76 23.66 18.01
CA GLU A 129 -9.11 22.77 17.03
C GLU A 129 -9.53 23.12 15.59
N ALA A 130 -10.80 23.46 15.35
CA ALA A 130 -11.25 23.89 14.02
C ALA A 130 -10.54 25.18 13.58
N ARG A 131 -10.30 26.13 14.48
CA ARG A 131 -9.54 27.35 14.17
C ARG A 131 -8.08 27.07 13.88
N ARG A 132 -7.46 26.09 14.57
CA ARG A 132 -6.07 25.68 14.35
C ARG A 132 -5.86 25.02 12.97
N LEU A 133 -6.87 24.32 12.47
CA LEU A 133 -6.81 23.61 11.18
C LEU A 133 -7.18 24.47 9.97
N LYS A 134 -7.69 25.68 10.18
CA LYS A 134 -8.03 26.64 9.11
C LYS A 134 -6.81 27.44 8.67
#